data_0d458ce4bea6ddd8ae8ab16c26569b5f
#
_entry.id   0d458ce4bea6ddd8ae8ab16c26569b5f
#
_cell.length_a   1.000
_cell.length_b   1.000
_cell.length_c   1.000
_cell.angle_alpha   90.00
_cell.angle_beta   90.00
_cell.angle_gamma   90.00
#
_symmetry.space_group_name_H-M   'P 1'
#
loop_
_entity.id
_entity.type
_entity.pdbx_description
1 polymer ?
#
loop_
_entity_poly.entity_id
_entity_poly.type
_entity_poly.pdbx_seq_one_letter_code
_entity_poly.pdbx_strand_id
1 'polypeptide(L)'
;MKLEDVDLLDLDRFAREEHHEMFTVLRAEDPVHWTPEPDGPGFWSITKHADVQLVNRDTDGFSAEAGGITLLESSTLDEGMDMRGKIMVMTDPPRHTRYRLLVNKGFTPRMIGLIEAHLEYRAELLVDSVIERGECEFVTELAAELPLQAIADIMGVPQEERHLIFDWSNRLVGSDDPEYNQDPEDKADALVAATELYMFASALGEARRTDPRDDVVTKLINAEINGDKLTSEEFELFILLLAVAGNETTRNATAHGMYAFMTYPEQFAKLREHPELMASAVEEVLRWSSPVLYFRRQATRDFELRGKQIRAGDKIAMWHVSGNRDEEAFEDPFTFDITRSPNDHVAFGGGGAHYCLGANLAKLELRLLFNQLVNRTPDMRVAGPVERLRSNFIGGIKHIPVEFTPGERIHALDM
;
A
#
# COMPACT_ATOMS: atom_id res chain seq x y z
N MET A 1 -4.80 -7.42 -27.41
CA MET A 1 -4.86 -8.67 -26.63
C MET A 1 -6.26 -9.29 -26.76
N LYS A 2 -6.43 -10.60 -26.73
CA LYS A 2 -7.73 -11.27 -26.69
C LYS A 2 -7.99 -11.81 -25.28
N LEU A 3 -9.25 -12.13 -24.97
CA LEU A 3 -9.62 -12.69 -23.65
C LEU A 3 -8.87 -14.00 -23.33
N GLU A 4 -8.62 -14.85 -24.32
CA GLU A 4 -7.86 -16.11 -24.17
C GLU A 4 -6.37 -15.93 -23.83
N ASP A 5 -5.83 -14.71 -24.03
CA ASP A 5 -4.42 -14.35 -23.72
C ASP A 5 -4.25 -13.79 -22.32
N VAL A 6 -5.35 -13.59 -21.56
CA VAL A 6 -5.29 -13.00 -20.21
C VAL A 6 -4.78 -14.05 -19.23
N ASP A 7 -3.69 -13.70 -18.53
CA ASP A 7 -3.14 -14.49 -17.43
C ASP A 7 -2.80 -13.58 -16.25
N LEU A 8 -3.64 -13.62 -15.21
CA LEU A 8 -3.49 -12.80 -14.00
C LEU A 8 -2.55 -13.43 -12.97
N LEU A 9 -1.96 -14.60 -13.26
CA LEU A 9 -0.99 -15.27 -12.42
C LEU A 9 0.45 -15.13 -12.95
N ASP A 10 0.63 -14.66 -14.20
CA ASP A 10 1.96 -14.38 -14.77
C ASP A 10 2.54 -13.08 -14.20
N LEU A 11 3.39 -13.21 -13.15
CA LEU A 11 4.00 -12.08 -12.46
C LEU A 11 4.95 -11.28 -13.35
N ASP A 12 5.56 -11.89 -14.36
CA ASP A 12 6.46 -11.20 -15.29
C ASP A 12 5.69 -10.22 -16.18
N ARG A 13 4.44 -10.53 -16.50
CA ARG A 13 3.54 -9.61 -17.20
C ARG A 13 3.14 -8.43 -16.34
N PHE A 14 2.98 -8.61 -15.03
CA PHE A 14 2.77 -7.50 -14.10
C PHE A 14 4.01 -6.60 -14.02
N ALA A 15 5.21 -7.17 -13.93
CA ALA A 15 6.46 -6.42 -13.94
C ALA A 15 6.65 -5.59 -15.23
N ARG A 16 6.12 -6.08 -16.38
CA ARG A 16 6.13 -5.34 -17.66
C ARG A 16 4.93 -4.42 -17.88
N GLU A 17 4.05 -4.24 -16.87
CA GLU A 17 2.81 -3.43 -16.94
C GLU A 17 1.77 -3.91 -17.98
N GLU A 18 1.89 -5.13 -18.51
CA GLU A 18 0.93 -5.72 -19.45
C GLU A 18 -0.45 -5.96 -18.81
N HIS A 19 -0.53 -5.97 -17.48
CA HIS A 19 -1.78 -6.13 -16.73
C HIS A 19 -2.82 -5.05 -17.06
N HIS A 20 -2.42 -3.84 -17.43
CA HIS A 20 -3.37 -2.81 -17.85
C HIS A 20 -4.14 -3.19 -19.10
N GLU A 21 -3.48 -3.80 -20.09
CA GLU A 21 -4.14 -4.31 -21.29
C GLU A 21 -5.04 -5.51 -20.97
N MET A 22 -4.57 -6.43 -20.10
CA MET A 22 -5.38 -7.56 -19.63
C MET A 22 -6.68 -7.09 -18.98
N PHE A 23 -6.59 -6.12 -18.06
CA PHE A 23 -7.78 -5.59 -17.39
C PHE A 23 -8.69 -4.80 -18.33
N THR A 24 -8.17 -4.13 -19.35
CA THR A 24 -9.01 -3.46 -20.36
C THR A 24 -9.86 -4.47 -21.12
N VAL A 25 -9.28 -5.61 -21.52
CA VAL A 25 -10.04 -6.71 -22.15
C VAL A 25 -11.08 -7.28 -21.19
N LEU A 26 -10.69 -7.56 -19.93
CA LEU A 26 -11.62 -8.11 -18.94
C LEU A 26 -12.79 -7.16 -18.66
N ARG A 27 -12.54 -5.87 -18.45
CA ARG A 27 -13.62 -4.89 -18.22
C ARG A 27 -14.62 -4.82 -19.38
N ALA A 28 -14.13 -4.98 -20.61
CA ALA A 28 -14.94 -4.88 -21.81
C ALA A 28 -15.74 -6.17 -22.11
N GLU A 29 -15.13 -7.34 -21.95
CA GLU A 29 -15.66 -8.60 -22.45
C GLU A 29 -16.17 -9.54 -21.35
N ASP A 30 -15.48 -9.60 -20.17
CA ASP A 30 -15.82 -10.50 -19.07
C ASP A 30 -15.45 -9.88 -17.71
N PRO A 31 -16.16 -8.86 -17.23
CA PRO A 31 -15.79 -8.08 -16.06
C PRO A 31 -15.84 -8.83 -14.72
N VAL A 32 -16.52 -9.98 -14.67
CA VAL A 32 -16.52 -10.95 -13.56
C VAL A 32 -15.97 -12.25 -14.13
N HIS A 33 -14.65 -12.34 -14.16
CA HIS A 33 -13.92 -13.39 -14.87
C HIS A 33 -13.50 -14.52 -13.94
N TRP A 34 -13.71 -15.78 -14.35
CA TRP A 34 -13.16 -16.94 -13.65
C TRP A 34 -11.73 -17.19 -14.09
N THR A 35 -10.79 -17.07 -13.15
CA THR A 35 -9.37 -17.34 -13.38
C THR A 35 -9.02 -18.70 -12.79
N PRO A 36 -8.62 -19.70 -13.59
CA PRO A 36 -8.16 -20.99 -13.09
C PRO A 36 -6.79 -20.84 -12.42
N GLU A 37 -6.57 -21.62 -11.36
CA GLU A 37 -5.25 -21.74 -10.71
C GLU A 37 -4.67 -23.14 -10.99
N PRO A 38 -3.36 -23.27 -11.29
CA PRO A 38 -2.76 -24.58 -11.55
C PRO A 38 -2.88 -25.55 -10.35
N ASP A 39 -2.68 -25.01 -9.13
CA ASP A 39 -2.64 -25.80 -7.89
C ASP A 39 -3.74 -25.37 -6.89
N GLY A 40 -4.80 -24.78 -7.37
CA GLY A 40 -5.89 -24.25 -6.54
C GLY A 40 -7.27 -24.39 -7.18
N PRO A 41 -8.32 -23.96 -6.45
CA PRO A 41 -9.70 -24.07 -6.94
C PRO A 41 -10.02 -23.07 -8.07
N GLY A 42 -9.18 -22.04 -8.28
CA GLY A 42 -9.48 -20.88 -9.09
C GLY A 42 -10.14 -19.76 -8.29
N PHE A 43 -10.36 -18.61 -8.93
CA PHE A 43 -10.96 -17.43 -8.30
C PHE A 43 -11.73 -16.56 -9.30
N TRP A 44 -12.66 -15.78 -8.77
CA TRP A 44 -13.37 -14.74 -9.51
C TRP A 44 -12.56 -13.45 -9.49
N SER A 45 -12.25 -12.91 -10.65
CA SER A 45 -11.62 -11.59 -10.84
C SER A 45 -12.68 -10.53 -11.04
N ILE A 46 -12.78 -9.59 -10.09
CA ILE A 46 -13.71 -8.46 -10.14
C ILE A 46 -12.96 -7.23 -10.63
N THR A 47 -13.33 -6.72 -11.81
CA THR A 47 -12.52 -5.73 -12.54
C THR A 47 -13.17 -4.35 -12.68
N LYS A 48 -14.51 -4.24 -12.50
CA LYS A 48 -15.24 -2.98 -12.58
C LYS A 48 -15.23 -2.24 -11.24
N HIS A 49 -15.08 -0.93 -11.29
CA HIS A 49 -15.05 -0.04 -10.12
C HIS A 49 -16.24 -0.24 -9.17
N ALA A 50 -17.46 -0.21 -9.70
CA ALA A 50 -18.68 -0.35 -8.90
C ALA A 50 -18.77 -1.73 -8.22
N ASP A 51 -18.30 -2.79 -8.90
CA ASP A 51 -18.33 -4.16 -8.38
C ASP A 51 -17.26 -4.35 -7.29
N VAL A 52 -16.08 -3.75 -7.45
CA VAL A 52 -15.02 -3.70 -6.40
C VAL A 52 -15.56 -3.02 -5.14
N GLN A 53 -16.24 -1.88 -5.28
CA GLN A 53 -16.87 -1.20 -4.15
C GLN A 53 -17.96 -2.05 -3.49
N LEU A 54 -18.81 -2.73 -4.29
CA LEU A 54 -19.87 -3.59 -3.80
C LEU A 54 -19.30 -4.72 -2.94
N VAL A 55 -18.34 -5.47 -3.46
CA VAL A 55 -17.71 -6.60 -2.76
C VAL A 55 -17.00 -6.14 -1.49
N ASN A 56 -16.29 -5.00 -1.53
CA ASN A 56 -15.56 -4.51 -0.36
C ASN A 56 -16.48 -3.98 0.76
N ARG A 57 -17.68 -3.51 0.43
CA ARG A 57 -18.65 -2.99 1.40
C ARG A 57 -19.55 -4.06 2.03
N ASP A 58 -19.82 -5.14 1.34
CA ASP A 58 -20.66 -6.26 1.82
C ASP A 58 -19.79 -7.28 2.58
N THR A 59 -19.41 -6.96 3.81
CA THR A 59 -18.61 -7.86 4.67
C THR A 59 -19.38 -9.08 5.16
N ASP A 60 -20.72 -9.09 5.07
CA ASP A 60 -21.53 -10.25 5.39
C ASP A 60 -21.51 -11.26 4.25
N GLY A 61 -21.48 -10.78 2.99
CA GLY A 61 -21.41 -11.60 1.79
C GLY A 61 -20.01 -12.03 1.38
N PHE A 62 -18.99 -11.24 1.78
CA PHE A 62 -17.61 -11.42 1.32
C PHE A 62 -16.61 -11.24 2.47
N SER A 63 -16.17 -12.36 3.04
CA SER A 63 -15.32 -12.43 4.23
C SER A 63 -13.84 -12.18 3.91
N ALA A 64 -13.18 -11.34 4.71
CA ALA A 64 -11.73 -11.23 4.77
C ALA A 64 -11.11 -12.30 5.68
N GLU A 65 -11.87 -12.76 6.70
CA GLU A 65 -11.41 -13.74 7.69
C GLU A 65 -11.35 -15.16 7.11
N ALA A 66 -12.35 -15.56 6.31
CA ALA A 66 -12.46 -16.94 5.84
C ALA A 66 -11.32 -17.33 4.88
N GLY A 67 -10.79 -16.40 4.07
CA GLY A 67 -9.82 -16.71 3.04
C GLY A 67 -8.51 -15.91 3.08
N GLY A 68 -8.39 -14.94 4.00
CA GLY A 68 -7.27 -13.99 3.98
C GLY A 68 -7.40 -12.91 2.90
N ILE A 69 -6.30 -12.23 2.60
CA ILE A 69 -6.26 -11.04 1.73
C ILE A 69 -5.49 -11.26 0.41
N THR A 70 -4.74 -12.35 0.28
CA THR A 70 -3.97 -12.71 -0.93
C THR A 70 -4.53 -13.96 -1.60
N LEU A 71 -4.19 -14.18 -2.86
CA LEU A 71 -4.61 -15.37 -3.62
C LEU A 71 -3.90 -16.65 -3.15
N LEU A 72 -2.75 -16.54 -2.50
CA LEU A 72 -2.04 -17.68 -1.93
C LEU A 72 -2.94 -18.43 -0.94
N GLU A 73 -2.95 -19.75 -1.04
CA GLU A 73 -3.62 -20.58 -0.05
C GLU A 73 -2.82 -20.63 1.24
N SER A 74 -3.50 -20.57 2.37
CA SER A 74 -2.87 -20.66 3.69
C SER A 74 -2.26 -22.03 4.00
N SER A 75 -2.51 -23.05 3.20
CA SER A 75 -1.82 -24.35 3.28
C SER A 75 -0.33 -24.26 2.93
N THR A 76 0.10 -23.17 2.28
CA THR A 76 1.51 -22.88 2.03
C THR A 76 2.14 -22.05 3.15
N LEU A 77 1.34 -21.43 4.02
CA LEU A 77 1.83 -20.82 5.26
C LEU A 77 1.80 -21.93 6.33
N ASP A 78 2.96 -22.26 6.85
CA ASP A 78 3.15 -23.29 7.87
C ASP A 78 2.10 -23.17 8.98
N GLU A 79 1.59 -24.29 9.50
CA GLU A 79 0.50 -24.39 10.49
C GLU A 79 0.70 -23.51 11.75
N GLY A 80 1.88 -22.92 11.92
CA GLY A 80 2.27 -22.07 13.05
C GLY A 80 1.84 -20.60 12.97
N MET A 81 1.51 -20.03 11.80
CA MET A 81 1.21 -18.60 11.66
C MET A 81 -0.05 -18.30 10.84
N ASP A 82 -1.14 -19.00 11.11
CA ASP A 82 -2.44 -18.59 10.54
C ASP A 82 -2.90 -17.26 11.19
N MET A 83 -2.82 -16.18 10.41
CA MET A 83 -3.21 -14.84 10.83
C MET A 83 -4.70 -14.55 10.60
N ARG A 84 -5.45 -15.49 9.97
CA ARG A 84 -6.90 -15.33 9.71
C ARG A 84 -7.65 -15.24 11.04
N GLY A 85 -8.54 -14.26 11.12
CA GLY A 85 -9.30 -13.98 12.34
C GLY A 85 -8.47 -13.36 13.48
N LYS A 86 -7.17 -13.09 13.29
CA LYS A 86 -6.28 -12.52 14.30
C LYS A 86 -5.78 -11.14 13.93
N ILE A 87 -5.18 -10.98 12.74
CA ILE A 87 -4.70 -9.68 12.27
C ILE A 87 -5.87 -8.86 11.71
N MET A 88 -5.94 -7.56 12.06
CA MET A 88 -7.11 -6.72 11.78
C MET A 88 -7.57 -6.76 10.32
N VAL A 89 -6.66 -6.76 9.36
CA VAL A 89 -6.98 -6.77 7.92
C VAL A 89 -7.63 -8.08 7.45
N MET A 90 -7.44 -9.17 8.22
CA MET A 90 -8.01 -10.51 7.99
C MET A 90 -9.05 -10.86 9.06
N THR A 91 -9.84 -9.91 9.50
CA THR A 91 -10.97 -10.11 10.43
C THR A 91 -12.24 -9.52 9.85
N ASP A 92 -13.39 -10.07 10.24
CA ASP A 92 -14.70 -9.56 9.88
C ASP A 92 -15.39 -8.87 11.05
N PRO A 93 -16.39 -8.00 10.82
CA PRO A 93 -17.28 -7.53 11.88
C PRO A 93 -17.97 -8.71 12.61
N PRO A 94 -18.16 -8.68 13.96
CA PRO A 94 -17.91 -7.52 14.83
C PRO A 94 -16.46 -7.40 15.34
N ARG A 95 -15.58 -8.42 15.15
CA ARG A 95 -14.19 -8.39 15.62
C ARG A 95 -13.40 -7.26 14.97
N HIS A 96 -13.50 -7.13 13.66
CA HIS A 96 -12.88 -6.03 12.91
C HIS A 96 -13.31 -4.66 13.47
N THR A 97 -14.60 -4.46 13.71
CA THR A 97 -15.14 -3.20 14.25
C THR A 97 -14.53 -2.88 15.62
N ARG A 98 -14.41 -3.90 16.49
CA ARG A 98 -13.76 -3.76 17.81
C ARG A 98 -12.30 -3.30 17.66
N TYR A 99 -11.51 -3.99 16.84
CA TYR A 99 -10.11 -3.60 16.58
C TYR A 99 -10.01 -2.17 16.05
N ARG A 100 -10.81 -1.86 15.03
CA ARG A 100 -10.84 -0.54 14.41
C ARG A 100 -11.11 0.58 15.41
N LEU A 101 -12.06 0.38 16.31
CA LEU A 101 -12.38 1.36 17.35
C LEU A 101 -11.21 1.60 18.32
N LEU A 102 -10.48 0.54 18.69
CA LEU A 102 -9.31 0.64 19.57
C LEU A 102 -8.16 1.39 18.90
N VAL A 103 -7.81 1.01 17.67
CA VAL A 103 -6.64 1.56 16.96
C VAL A 103 -6.87 2.95 16.37
N ASN A 104 -8.10 3.31 16.00
CA ASN A 104 -8.43 4.63 15.46
C ASN A 104 -8.01 5.79 16.38
N LYS A 105 -7.89 5.56 17.69
CA LYS A 105 -7.43 6.59 18.65
C LYS A 105 -6.02 7.11 18.32
N GLY A 106 -5.17 6.25 17.74
CA GLY A 106 -3.82 6.61 17.31
C GLY A 106 -3.75 7.29 15.93
N PHE A 107 -4.80 7.18 15.10
CA PHE A 107 -4.81 7.62 13.70
C PHE A 107 -5.86 8.71 13.40
N THR A 108 -6.29 9.46 14.41
CA THR A 108 -7.22 10.58 14.19
C THR A 108 -6.53 11.71 13.42
N PRO A 109 -7.28 12.53 12.65
CA PRO A 109 -6.71 13.71 11.97
C PRO A 109 -5.94 14.64 12.90
N ARG A 110 -6.38 14.75 14.17
CA ARG A 110 -5.67 15.52 15.20
C ARG A 110 -4.30 14.93 15.52
N MET A 111 -4.20 13.60 15.63
CA MET A 111 -2.92 12.94 15.93
C MET A 111 -1.96 13.07 14.75
N ILE A 112 -2.46 12.90 13.54
CA ILE A 112 -1.69 13.09 12.30
C ILE A 112 -1.20 14.54 12.18
N GLY A 113 -2.05 15.53 12.50
CA GLY A 113 -1.65 16.94 12.51
C GLY A 113 -0.56 17.28 13.54
N LEU A 114 -0.39 16.49 14.61
CA LEU A 114 0.71 16.72 15.58
C LEU A 114 2.09 16.31 15.03
N ILE A 115 2.13 15.37 14.07
CA ILE A 115 3.38 14.92 13.45
C ILE A 115 3.67 15.63 12.14
N GLU A 116 2.74 16.45 11.61
CA GLU A 116 2.87 17.11 10.31
C GLU A 116 4.14 17.95 10.21
N ALA A 117 4.38 18.87 11.18
CA ALA A 117 5.56 19.72 11.17
C ALA A 117 6.88 18.91 11.25
N HIS A 118 6.84 17.76 11.96
CA HIS A 118 7.99 16.88 12.04
C HIS A 118 8.24 16.16 10.72
N LEU A 119 7.20 15.66 10.08
CA LEU A 119 7.31 15.02 8.76
C LEU A 119 7.69 16.01 7.66
N GLU A 120 7.24 17.27 7.74
CA GLU A 120 7.68 18.34 6.83
C GLU A 120 9.18 18.57 6.93
N TYR A 121 9.71 18.73 8.15
CA TYR A 121 11.14 18.83 8.38
C TYR A 121 11.92 17.60 7.88
N ARG A 122 11.37 16.38 8.05
CA ARG A 122 11.97 15.16 7.50
C ARG A 122 12.00 15.18 5.98
N ALA A 123 10.92 15.59 5.32
CA ALA A 123 10.86 15.71 3.86
C ALA A 123 11.88 16.73 3.32
N GLU A 124 12.10 17.84 4.04
CA GLU A 124 13.16 18.83 3.71
C GLU A 124 14.55 18.22 3.80
N LEU A 125 14.87 17.52 4.90
CA LEU A 125 16.17 16.85 5.09
C LEU A 125 16.41 15.74 4.04
N LEU A 126 15.37 15.01 3.63
CA LEU A 126 15.50 13.99 2.59
C LEU A 126 15.91 14.61 1.25
N VAL A 127 15.27 15.69 0.84
CA VAL A 127 15.68 16.39 -0.38
C VAL A 127 17.06 17.03 -0.22
N ASP A 128 17.39 17.56 0.97
CA ASP A 128 18.73 18.09 1.28
C ASP A 128 19.82 17.02 1.13
N SER A 129 19.52 15.75 1.41
CA SER A 129 20.51 14.66 1.31
C SER A 129 21.00 14.40 -0.11
N VAL A 130 20.20 14.74 -1.12
CA VAL A 130 20.48 14.47 -2.53
C VAL A 130 20.69 15.73 -3.39
N ILE A 131 20.18 16.89 -2.95
CA ILE A 131 20.00 18.08 -3.79
C ILE A 131 21.30 18.62 -4.39
N GLU A 132 22.43 18.55 -3.67
CA GLU A 132 23.72 19.03 -4.14
C GLU A 132 24.39 18.06 -5.13
N ARG A 133 24.01 16.77 -5.13
CA ARG A 133 24.56 15.77 -6.05
C ARG A 133 23.97 15.89 -7.44
N GLY A 134 22.70 16.31 -7.55
CA GLY A 134 21.98 16.39 -8.81
C GLY A 134 21.57 15.04 -9.38
N GLU A 135 21.73 13.96 -8.63
CA GLU A 135 21.36 12.59 -8.98
C GLU A 135 21.09 11.77 -7.74
N CYS A 136 20.20 10.78 -7.84
CA CYS A 136 19.97 9.78 -6.80
C CYS A 136 19.23 8.54 -7.33
N GLU A 137 19.17 7.51 -6.51
CA GLU A 137 18.22 6.44 -6.67
C GLU A 137 16.92 6.85 -5.95
N PHE A 138 15.90 7.20 -6.72
CA PHE A 138 14.69 7.85 -6.19
C PHE A 138 13.94 6.99 -5.19
N VAL A 139 13.83 5.67 -5.43
CA VAL A 139 13.02 4.79 -4.58
C VAL A 139 13.65 4.60 -3.22
N THR A 140 14.93 4.23 -3.17
CA THR A 140 15.61 3.90 -1.90
C THR A 140 16.06 5.12 -1.13
N GLU A 141 16.45 6.22 -1.81
CA GLU A 141 16.97 7.41 -1.15
C GLU A 141 15.89 8.44 -0.80
N LEU A 142 14.73 8.44 -1.47
CA LEU A 142 13.67 9.41 -1.24
C LEU A 142 12.31 8.75 -0.93
N ALA A 143 11.78 7.93 -1.84
CA ALA A 143 10.41 7.43 -1.72
C ALA A 143 10.21 6.49 -0.53
N ALA A 144 11.20 5.67 -0.18
CA ALA A 144 11.13 4.74 0.95
C ALA A 144 11.38 5.42 2.30
N GLU A 145 12.21 6.45 2.32
CA GLU A 145 12.72 7.03 3.58
C GLU A 145 11.65 7.77 4.38
N LEU A 146 10.79 8.58 3.75
CA LEU A 146 9.78 9.33 4.50
C LEU A 146 8.75 8.42 5.20
N PRO A 147 8.15 7.41 4.53
CA PRO A 147 7.27 6.44 5.18
C PRO A 147 7.96 5.66 6.31
N LEU A 148 9.21 5.24 6.12
CA LEU A 148 9.98 4.54 7.15
C LEU A 148 10.20 5.41 8.39
N GLN A 149 10.58 6.67 8.19
CA GLN A 149 10.77 7.62 9.28
C GLN A 149 9.43 7.92 10.00
N ALA A 150 8.34 8.07 9.24
CA ALA A 150 7.00 8.28 9.79
C ALA A 150 6.55 7.09 10.66
N ILE A 151 6.70 5.87 10.15
CA ILE A 151 6.34 4.65 10.90
C ILE A 151 7.22 4.48 12.14
N ALA A 152 8.55 4.72 12.03
CA ALA A 152 9.45 4.66 13.19
C ALA A 152 9.04 5.68 14.26
N ASP A 153 8.72 6.93 13.88
CA ASP A 153 8.26 7.96 14.81
C ASP A 153 6.92 7.59 15.45
N ILE A 154 5.95 7.09 14.66
CA ILE A 154 4.64 6.65 15.15
C ILE A 154 4.77 5.51 16.15
N MET A 155 5.64 4.55 15.88
CA MET A 155 5.90 3.41 16.77
C MET A 155 6.85 3.76 17.91
N GLY A 156 7.50 4.93 17.86
CA GLY A 156 8.53 5.31 18.84
C GLY A 156 9.79 4.42 18.73
N VAL A 157 10.09 3.93 17.55
CA VAL A 157 11.31 3.16 17.23
C VAL A 157 12.45 4.15 16.98
N PRO A 158 13.68 3.88 17.50
CA PRO A 158 14.85 4.68 17.16
C PRO A 158 15.06 4.76 15.65
N GLN A 159 15.37 5.95 15.14
CA GLN A 159 15.50 6.15 13.69
C GLN A 159 16.65 5.32 13.08
N GLU A 160 17.68 5.02 13.85
CA GLU A 160 18.79 4.12 13.47
C GLU A 160 18.36 2.67 13.25
N GLU A 161 17.22 2.25 13.84
CA GLU A 161 16.67 0.90 13.70
C GLU A 161 15.61 0.79 12.58
N ARG A 162 15.24 1.91 11.92
CA ARG A 162 14.19 1.89 10.89
C ARG A 162 14.50 0.99 9.69
N HIS A 163 15.79 0.77 9.41
CA HIS A 163 16.24 -0.12 8.35
C HIS A 163 15.78 -1.58 8.55
N LEU A 164 15.55 -2.02 9.80
CA LEU A 164 15.00 -3.33 10.10
C LEU A 164 13.55 -3.45 9.59
N ILE A 165 12.76 -2.40 9.76
CA ILE A 165 11.37 -2.36 9.26
C ILE A 165 11.38 -2.46 7.72
N PHE A 166 12.32 -1.79 7.06
CA PHE A 166 12.48 -1.85 5.60
C PHE A 166 12.82 -3.26 5.12
N ASP A 167 13.82 -3.90 5.76
CA ASP A 167 14.24 -5.27 5.42
C ASP A 167 13.08 -6.26 5.58
N TRP A 168 12.45 -6.28 6.75
CA TRP A 168 11.31 -7.19 7.00
C TRP A 168 10.16 -6.96 6.02
N SER A 169 9.83 -5.69 5.72
CA SER A 169 8.75 -5.37 4.78
C SER A 169 9.06 -5.89 3.38
N ASN A 170 10.28 -5.69 2.87
CA ASN A 170 10.69 -6.17 1.55
C ASN A 170 10.63 -7.71 1.46
N ARG A 171 11.14 -8.41 2.47
CA ARG A 171 11.13 -9.89 2.52
C ARG A 171 9.71 -10.46 2.59
N LEU A 172 8.80 -9.77 3.30
CA LEU A 172 7.39 -10.17 3.40
C LEU A 172 6.59 -9.90 2.12
N VAL A 173 6.75 -8.72 1.52
CA VAL A 173 5.92 -8.27 0.39
C VAL A 173 6.53 -8.67 -0.95
N GLY A 174 7.85 -8.71 -1.04
CA GLY A 174 8.61 -9.01 -2.25
C GLY A 174 9.03 -10.48 -2.37
N SER A 175 8.38 -11.40 -1.66
CA SER A 175 8.78 -12.83 -1.62
C SER A 175 8.76 -13.54 -2.98
N ASP A 176 8.11 -12.97 -3.98
CA ASP A 176 8.06 -13.48 -5.36
C ASP A 176 9.08 -12.81 -6.30
N ASP A 177 9.84 -11.82 -5.80
CA ASP A 177 10.85 -11.10 -6.56
C ASP A 177 12.26 -11.60 -6.22
N PRO A 178 13.07 -12.00 -7.21
CA PRO A 178 14.39 -12.59 -6.97
C PRO A 178 15.41 -11.61 -6.34
N GLU A 179 15.14 -10.30 -6.32
CA GLU A 179 15.98 -9.32 -5.62
C GLU A 179 15.81 -9.41 -4.09
N TYR A 180 14.58 -9.64 -3.64
CA TYR A 180 14.24 -9.72 -2.21
C TYR A 180 14.20 -11.14 -1.68
N ASN A 181 14.05 -12.14 -2.55
CA ASN A 181 14.10 -13.54 -2.21
C ASN A 181 14.86 -14.31 -3.31
N GLN A 182 16.05 -14.80 -2.99
CA GLN A 182 16.91 -15.52 -3.95
C GLN A 182 16.29 -16.84 -4.45
N ASP A 183 15.40 -17.43 -3.68
CA ASP A 183 14.59 -18.59 -4.07
C ASP A 183 13.11 -18.29 -3.85
N PRO A 184 12.38 -17.75 -4.86
CA PRO A 184 10.96 -17.42 -4.74
C PRO A 184 10.04 -18.63 -4.43
N GLU A 185 10.50 -19.86 -4.63
CA GLU A 185 9.77 -21.08 -4.23
C GLU A 185 9.93 -21.38 -2.74
N ASP A 186 11.03 -20.91 -2.11
CA ASP A 186 11.23 -21.01 -0.66
C ASP A 186 10.65 -19.78 0.07
N LYS A 187 9.54 -20.01 0.77
CA LYS A 187 8.90 -18.97 1.60
C LYS A 187 9.46 -18.88 3.03
N ALA A 188 10.50 -19.63 3.35
CA ALA A 188 11.10 -19.66 4.70
C ALA A 188 11.63 -18.29 5.11
N ASP A 189 12.19 -17.50 4.18
CA ASP A 189 12.74 -16.18 4.47
C ASP A 189 11.63 -15.17 4.86
N ALA A 190 10.48 -15.19 4.19
CA ALA A 190 9.32 -14.39 4.57
C ALA A 190 8.79 -14.78 5.97
N LEU A 191 8.80 -16.08 6.30
CA LEU A 191 8.40 -16.56 7.61
C LEU A 191 9.36 -16.10 8.72
N VAL A 192 10.69 -16.12 8.43
CA VAL A 192 11.70 -15.57 9.34
C VAL A 192 11.48 -14.09 9.56
N ALA A 193 11.28 -13.29 8.51
CA ALA A 193 11.01 -11.86 8.61
C ALA A 193 9.75 -11.56 9.43
N ALA A 194 8.66 -12.32 9.23
CA ALA A 194 7.45 -12.21 10.03
C ALA A 194 7.71 -12.50 11.51
N THR A 195 8.50 -13.54 11.81
CA THR A 195 8.84 -13.93 13.18
C THR A 195 9.70 -12.87 13.86
N GLU A 196 10.72 -12.36 13.18
CA GLU A 196 11.58 -11.28 13.69
C GLU A 196 10.78 -10.02 14.02
N LEU A 197 9.90 -9.61 13.10
CA LEU A 197 9.04 -8.45 13.30
C LEU A 197 8.04 -8.65 14.45
N TYR A 198 7.48 -9.86 14.60
CA TYR A 198 6.61 -10.21 15.72
C TYR A 198 7.36 -10.12 17.06
N MET A 199 8.57 -10.69 17.13
CA MET A 199 9.41 -10.62 18.34
C MET A 199 9.80 -9.17 18.67
N PHE A 200 10.12 -8.36 17.66
CA PHE A 200 10.38 -6.94 17.82
C PHE A 200 9.17 -6.21 18.38
N ALA A 201 7.97 -6.46 17.86
CA ALA A 201 6.71 -5.88 18.35
C ALA A 201 6.45 -6.25 19.84
N SER A 202 6.71 -7.50 20.21
CA SER A 202 6.59 -7.98 21.57
C SER A 202 7.55 -7.25 22.54
N ALA A 203 8.84 -7.14 22.14
CA ALA A 203 9.84 -6.43 22.94
C ALA A 203 9.50 -4.94 23.08
N LEU A 204 9.02 -4.30 21.99
CA LEU A 204 8.57 -2.91 21.99
C LEU A 204 7.39 -2.70 22.94
N GLY A 205 6.40 -3.61 22.91
CA GLY A 205 5.25 -3.57 23.81
C GLY A 205 5.65 -3.67 25.28
N GLU A 206 6.57 -4.58 25.62
CA GLU A 206 7.05 -4.75 26.98
C GLU A 206 7.86 -3.53 27.47
N ALA A 207 8.71 -2.98 26.59
CA ALA A 207 9.45 -1.75 26.91
C ALA A 207 8.50 -0.57 27.23
N ARG A 208 7.38 -0.42 26.46
CA ARG A 208 6.41 0.65 26.68
C ARG A 208 5.50 0.43 27.88
N ARG A 209 5.30 -0.81 28.33
CA ARG A 209 4.62 -1.09 29.61
C ARG A 209 5.47 -0.64 30.79
N THR A 210 6.80 -0.78 30.68
CA THR A 210 7.76 -0.41 31.72
C THR A 210 8.10 1.08 31.70
N ASP A 211 8.28 1.66 30.52
CA ASP A 211 8.64 3.07 30.28
C ASP A 211 7.67 3.68 29.24
N PRO A 212 6.47 4.14 29.66
CA PRO A 212 5.49 4.76 28.78
C PRO A 212 6.01 6.05 28.16
N ARG A 213 5.77 6.26 26.84
CA ARG A 213 6.15 7.45 26.09
C ARG A 213 4.93 8.08 25.40
N ASP A 214 5.07 9.30 24.89
CA ASP A 214 3.98 9.92 24.10
C ASP A 214 4.05 9.46 22.63
N ASP A 215 3.87 8.16 22.43
CA ASP A 215 3.84 7.51 21.12
C ASP A 215 2.53 6.71 20.92
N VAL A 216 2.31 6.25 19.69
CA VAL A 216 1.12 5.46 19.34
C VAL A 216 1.15 4.10 20.04
N VAL A 217 2.32 3.50 20.25
CA VAL A 217 2.49 2.22 20.94
C VAL A 217 1.95 2.28 22.37
N THR A 218 2.37 3.30 23.13
CA THR A 218 1.86 3.54 24.49
C THR A 218 0.34 3.77 24.49
N LYS A 219 -0.17 4.53 23.51
CA LYS A 219 -1.61 4.79 23.38
C LYS A 219 -2.39 3.53 23.04
N LEU A 220 -1.87 2.64 22.20
CA LEU A 220 -2.50 1.37 21.83
C LEU A 220 -2.53 0.39 23.02
N ILE A 221 -1.42 0.23 23.74
CA ILE A 221 -1.35 -0.62 24.95
C ILE A 221 -2.38 -0.19 26.00
N ASN A 222 -2.61 1.12 26.14
CA ASN A 222 -3.55 1.70 27.08
C ASN A 222 -4.95 1.96 26.49
N ALA A 223 -5.17 1.63 25.20
CA ALA A 223 -6.47 1.83 24.56
C ALA A 223 -7.52 0.93 25.21
N GLU A 224 -8.62 1.54 25.66
CA GLU A 224 -9.73 0.84 26.29
C GLU A 224 -11.06 1.39 25.77
N ILE A 225 -11.99 0.48 25.47
CA ILE A 225 -13.37 0.80 25.10
C ILE A 225 -14.29 -0.11 25.93
N ASN A 226 -15.07 0.47 26.85
CA ASN A 226 -16.00 -0.25 27.72
C ASN A 226 -15.35 -1.39 28.54
N GLY A 227 -14.10 -1.20 28.97
CA GLY A 227 -13.32 -2.21 29.68
C GLY A 227 -12.59 -3.21 28.83
N ASP A 228 -12.76 -3.15 27.51
CA ASP A 228 -12.10 -4.01 26.53
C ASP A 228 -10.81 -3.37 26.01
N LYS A 229 -9.73 -4.17 25.95
CA LYS A 229 -8.38 -3.78 25.52
C LYS A 229 -7.85 -4.75 24.49
N LEU A 230 -6.80 -4.34 23.75
CA LEU A 230 -6.03 -5.28 22.94
C LEU A 230 -5.31 -6.29 23.84
N THR A 231 -5.36 -7.57 23.47
CA THR A 231 -4.46 -8.57 24.05
C THR A 231 -3.03 -8.31 23.57
N SER A 232 -2.03 -8.98 24.17
CA SER A 232 -0.64 -8.86 23.71
C SER A 232 -0.50 -9.34 22.27
N GLU A 233 -1.09 -10.48 21.89
CA GLU A 233 -1.08 -11.01 20.53
C GLU A 233 -1.73 -10.04 19.54
N GLU A 234 -2.89 -9.47 19.87
CA GLU A 234 -3.59 -8.49 19.01
C GLU A 234 -2.77 -7.22 18.80
N PHE A 235 -2.06 -6.77 19.83
CA PHE A 235 -1.14 -5.64 19.76
C PHE A 235 0.05 -5.96 18.85
N GLU A 236 0.71 -7.08 19.05
CA GLU A 236 1.89 -7.51 18.29
C GLU A 236 1.56 -7.66 16.81
N LEU A 237 0.44 -8.31 16.48
CA LEU A 237 -0.07 -8.44 15.10
C LEU A 237 -0.47 -7.09 14.49
N PHE A 238 -0.95 -6.14 15.30
CA PHE A 238 -1.25 -4.80 14.80
C PHE A 238 0.03 -4.02 14.48
N ILE A 239 1.07 -4.13 15.29
CA ILE A 239 2.39 -3.51 15.02
C ILE A 239 3.01 -4.10 13.75
N LEU A 240 2.93 -5.43 13.57
CA LEU A 240 3.36 -6.10 12.36
C LEU A 240 2.60 -5.55 11.13
N LEU A 241 1.28 -5.47 11.21
CA LEU A 241 0.45 -4.91 10.14
C LEU A 241 0.83 -3.45 9.83
N LEU A 242 1.05 -2.64 10.86
CA LEU A 242 1.40 -1.22 10.71
C LEU A 242 2.75 -1.05 10.01
N ALA A 243 3.76 -1.83 10.40
CA ALA A 243 5.09 -1.77 9.82
C ALA A 243 5.08 -2.08 8.31
N VAL A 244 4.36 -3.13 7.91
CA VAL A 244 4.28 -3.55 6.50
C VAL A 244 3.37 -2.62 5.69
N ALA A 245 2.15 -2.39 6.17
CA ALA A 245 1.14 -1.65 5.39
C ALA A 245 1.48 -0.16 5.23
N GLY A 246 2.14 0.44 6.23
CA GLY A 246 2.45 1.88 6.22
C GLY A 246 3.67 2.23 5.38
N ASN A 247 4.61 1.30 5.21
CA ASN A 247 5.85 1.53 4.47
C ASN A 247 5.67 1.29 2.96
N GLU A 248 5.40 0.04 2.58
CA GLU A 248 5.44 -0.39 1.18
C GLU A 248 4.45 0.35 0.28
N THR A 249 3.25 0.60 0.76
CA THR A 249 2.20 1.21 -0.05
C THR A 249 2.48 2.68 -0.35
N THR A 250 2.95 3.45 0.63
CA THR A 250 3.27 4.88 0.45
C THR A 250 4.55 5.06 -0.35
N ARG A 251 5.58 4.21 -0.16
CA ARG A 251 6.78 4.16 -1.00
C ARG A 251 6.40 4.00 -2.48
N ASN A 252 5.57 3.00 -2.78
CA ASN A 252 5.18 2.72 -4.15
C ASN A 252 4.28 3.81 -4.75
N ALA A 253 3.36 4.41 -3.95
CA ALA A 253 2.59 5.57 -4.39
C ALA A 253 3.50 6.75 -4.76
N THR A 254 4.52 7.03 -3.94
CA THR A 254 5.51 8.08 -4.18
C THR A 254 6.33 7.81 -5.44
N ALA A 255 6.83 6.58 -5.60
CA ALA A 255 7.63 6.18 -6.75
C ALA A 255 6.85 6.30 -8.06
N HIS A 256 5.64 5.73 -8.12
CA HIS A 256 4.76 5.85 -9.28
C HIS A 256 4.34 7.29 -9.56
N GLY A 257 4.06 8.07 -8.51
CA GLY A 257 3.67 9.48 -8.66
C GLY A 257 4.78 10.31 -9.29
N MET A 258 6.02 10.16 -8.80
CA MET A 258 7.16 10.88 -9.39
C MET A 258 7.49 10.37 -10.79
N TYR A 259 7.41 9.06 -11.03
CA TYR A 259 7.57 8.50 -12.38
C TYR A 259 6.50 9.04 -13.35
N ALA A 260 5.25 9.19 -12.90
CA ALA A 260 4.20 9.82 -13.69
C ALA A 260 4.51 11.30 -13.97
N PHE A 261 4.96 12.08 -13.00
CA PHE A 261 5.37 13.47 -13.21
C PHE A 261 6.55 13.61 -14.18
N MET A 262 7.52 12.70 -14.13
CA MET A 262 8.63 12.67 -15.11
C MET A 262 8.17 12.26 -16.52
N THR A 263 7.11 11.42 -16.60
CA THR A 263 6.52 10.98 -17.88
C THR A 263 5.59 12.04 -18.48
N TYR A 264 4.90 12.82 -17.62
CA TYR A 264 3.98 13.90 -17.97
C TYR A 264 4.46 15.24 -17.40
N PRO A 265 5.59 15.79 -17.88
CA PRO A 265 6.25 16.97 -17.30
C PRO A 265 5.36 18.23 -17.30
N GLU A 266 4.37 18.32 -18.18
CA GLU A 266 3.37 19.39 -18.19
C GLU A 266 2.48 19.36 -16.93
N GLN A 267 2.21 18.16 -16.36
CA GLN A 267 1.48 18.04 -15.09
C GLN A 267 2.34 18.49 -13.92
N PHE A 268 3.64 18.20 -13.96
CA PHE A 268 4.59 18.65 -12.95
C PHE A 268 4.75 20.17 -12.95
N ALA A 269 4.89 20.76 -14.14
CA ALA A 269 4.95 22.22 -14.32
C ALA A 269 3.66 22.89 -13.85
N LYS A 270 2.49 22.33 -14.21
CA LYS A 270 1.17 22.81 -13.76
C LYS A 270 1.07 22.80 -12.23
N LEU A 271 1.52 21.73 -11.55
CA LEU A 271 1.48 21.65 -10.10
C LEU A 271 2.36 22.72 -9.43
N ARG A 272 3.52 23.04 -10.03
CA ARG A 272 4.39 24.11 -9.57
C ARG A 272 3.77 25.49 -9.72
N GLU A 273 3.09 25.74 -10.84
CA GLU A 273 2.40 27.01 -11.13
C GLU A 273 1.13 27.18 -10.29
N HIS A 274 0.50 26.06 -9.91
CA HIS A 274 -0.77 25.97 -9.19
C HIS A 274 -0.65 25.08 -7.95
N PRO A 275 0.03 25.52 -6.88
CA PRO A 275 0.22 24.73 -5.66
C PRO A 275 -1.08 24.30 -4.97
N GLU A 276 -2.17 25.02 -5.21
CA GLU A 276 -3.51 24.67 -4.72
C GLU A 276 -4.03 23.33 -5.27
N LEU A 277 -3.46 22.82 -6.37
CA LEU A 277 -3.78 21.52 -6.95
C LEU A 277 -3.14 20.36 -6.21
N MET A 278 -2.27 20.58 -5.21
CA MET A 278 -1.55 19.52 -4.52
C MET A 278 -2.50 18.44 -3.96
N ALA A 279 -3.63 18.83 -3.40
CA ALA A 279 -4.59 17.88 -2.86
C ALA A 279 -5.20 16.97 -3.95
N SER A 280 -5.61 17.53 -5.10
CA SER A 280 -6.11 16.75 -6.22
C SER A 280 -5.02 15.93 -6.92
N ALA A 281 -3.78 16.46 -6.97
CA ALA A 281 -2.62 15.74 -7.49
C ALA A 281 -2.32 14.47 -6.67
N VAL A 282 -2.40 14.54 -5.34
CA VAL A 282 -2.23 13.38 -4.45
C VAL A 282 -3.32 12.33 -4.70
N GLU A 283 -4.60 12.73 -4.86
CA GLU A 283 -5.66 11.77 -5.20
C GLU A 283 -5.41 11.12 -6.57
N GLU A 284 -4.93 11.88 -7.57
CA GLU A 284 -4.62 11.32 -8.89
C GLU A 284 -3.41 10.39 -8.85
N VAL A 285 -2.37 10.72 -8.09
CA VAL A 285 -1.23 9.81 -7.84
C VAL A 285 -1.72 8.49 -7.23
N LEU A 286 -2.62 8.53 -6.25
CA LEU A 286 -3.17 7.33 -5.62
C LEU A 286 -4.02 6.50 -6.58
N ARG A 287 -4.87 7.14 -7.40
CA ARG A 287 -5.62 6.46 -8.46
C ARG A 287 -4.66 5.79 -9.46
N TRP A 288 -3.67 6.55 -9.93
CA TRP A 288 -2.72 6.13 -10.95
C TRP A 288 -1.83 4.97 -10.49
N SER A 289 -1.28 5.05 -9.29
CA SER A 289 -0.37 4.06 -8.73
C SER A 289 -1.06 2.76 -8.31
N SER A 290 -2.24 2.85 -7.65
CA SER A 290 -2.92 1.69 -7.07
C SER A 290 -1.93 0.73 -6.38
N PRO A 291 -1.21 1.14 -5.32
CA PRO A 291 -0.08 0.38 -4.77
C PRO A 291 -0.43 -1.06 -4.37
N VAL A 292 -1.65 -1.27 -3.84
CA VAL A 292 -2.23 -2.61 -3.66
C VAL A 292 -3.09 -2.91 -4.87
N LEU A 293 -2.66 -3.85 -5.70
CA LEU A 293 -3.32 -4.17 -6.97
C LEU A 293 -4.67 -4.85 -6.75
N TYR A 294 -4.76 -5.73 -5.74
CA TYR A 294 -6.02 -6.37 -5.35
C TYR A 294 -6.04 -6.69 -3.85
N PHE A 295 -7.24 -6.93 -3.33
CA PHE A 295 -7.44 -7.73 -2.12
C PHE A 295 -8.36 -8.92 -2.42
N ARG A 296 -8.09 -10.05 -1.74
CA ARG A 296 -8.95 -11.24 -1.77
C ARG A 296 -10.09 -11.10 -0.76
N ARG A 297 -11.22 -11.74 -1.11
CA ARG A 297 -12.31 -12.09 -0.20
C ARG A 297 -12.75 -13.53 -0.48
N GLN A 298 -13.54 -14.08 0.42
CA GLN A 298 -14.21 -15.36 0.21
C GLN A 298 -15.72 -15.15 0.30
N ALA A 299 -16.47 -15.65 -0.68
CA ALA A 299 -17.94 -15.62 -0.65
C ALA A 299 -18.45 -16.45 0.53
N THR A 300 -19.32 -15.88 1.37
CA THR A 300 -19.96 -16.58 2.50
C THR A 300 -21.29 -17.21 2.12
N ARG A 301 -21.86 -16.81 0.99
CA ARG A 301 -23.13 -17.25 0.43
C ARG A 301 -23.08 -17.22 -1.10
N ASP A 302 -24.02 -17.90 -1.73
CA ASP A 302 -24.22 -17.79 -3.18
C ASP A 302 -24.63 -16.34 -3.52
N PHE A 303 -24.04 -15.82 -4.60
CA PHE A 303 -24.25 -14.46 -5.06
C PHE A 303 -24.24 -14.39 -6.59
N GLU A 304 -25.15 -13.61 -7.16
CA GLU A 304 -25.14 -13.33 -8.60
C GLU A 304 -24.57 -11.94 -8.87
N LEU A 305 -23.51 -11.87 -9.69
CA LEU A 305 -22.90 -10.61 -10.13
C LEU A 305 -22.73 -10.62 -11.65
N ARG A 306 -23.35 -9.65 -12.32
CA ARG A 306 -23.33 -9.53 -13.80
C ARG A 306 -23.68 -10.85 -14.53
N GLY A 307 -24.66 -11.60 -14.02
CA GLY A 307 -25.10 -12.89 -14.58
C GLY A 307 -24.18 -14.07 -14.30
N LYS A 308 -23.08 -13.87 -13.56
CA LYS A 308 -22.21 -14.96 -13.07
C LYS A 308 -22.67 -15.43 -11.70
N GLN A 309 -22.65 -16.74 -11.48
CA GLN A 309 -23.01 -17.36 -10.21
C GLN A 309 -21.75 -17.62 -9.38
N ILE A 310 -21.51 -16.77 -8.40
CA ILE A 310 -20.46 -16.93 -7.39
C ILE A 310 -21.04 -17.83 -6.30
N ARG A 311 -20.34 -18.90 -5.91
CA ARG A 311 -20.79 -19.85 -4.91
C ARG A 311 -20.20 -19.53 -3.54
N ALA A 312 -20.89 -19.90 -2.49
CA ALA A 312 -20.33 -19.90 -1.13
C ALA A 312 -19.03 -20.71 -1.11
N GLY A 313 -17.97 -20.10 -0.58
CA GLY A 313 -16.61 -20.68 -0.56
C GLY A 313 -15.71 -20.23 -1.70
N ASP A 314 -16.25 -19.64 -2.78
CA ASP A 314 -15.42 -19.15 -3.89
C ASP A 314 -14.48 -18.03 -3.46
N LYS A 315 -13.25 -18.06 -4.01
CA LYS A 315 -12.28 -16.97 -3.91
C LYS A 315 -12.64 -15.82 -4.85
N ILE A 316 -12.44 -14.60 -4.38
CA ILE A 316 -12.71 -13.37 -5.14
C ILE A 316 -11.53 -12.44 -5.01
N ALA A 317 -10.96 -12.02 -6.13
CA ALA A 317 -9.96 -10.94 -6.22
C ALA A 317 -10.65 -9.65 -6.66
N MET A 318 -10.61 -8.63 -5.81
CA MET A 318 -11.07 -7.28 -6.12
C MET A 318 -9.91 -6.49 -6.69
N TRP A 319 -9.83 -6.31 -8.01
CA TRP A 319 -8.72 -5.65 -8.67
C TRP A 319 -8.84 -4.13 -8.61
N HIS A 320 -8.24 -3.51 -7.58
CA HIS A 320 -8.25 -2.05 -7.40
C HIS A 320 -7.61 -1.33 -8.58
N VAL A 321 -6.49 -1.85 -9.11
CA VAL A 321 -5.79 -1.31 -10.28
C VAL A 321 -6.68 -1.28 -11.51
N SER A 322 -7.54 -2.26 -11.69
CA SER A 322 -8.54 -2.29 -12.75
C SER A 322 -9.67 -1.30 -12.50
N GLY A 323 -10.23 -1.30 -11.28
CA GLY A 323 -11.29 -0.35 -10.89
C GLY A 323 -10.88 1.09 -11.06
N ASN A 324 -9.60 1.43 -10.75
CA ASN A 324 -9.05 2.77 -10.92
C ASN A 324 -8.78 3.17 -12.40
N ARG A 325 -8.97 2.25 -13.33
CA ARG A 325 -8.86 2.45 -14.80
C ARG A 325 -10.18 2.14 -15.51
N ASP A 326 -11.29 2.02 -14.77
CA ASP A 326 -12.60 1.71 -15.34
C ASP A 326 -13.18 2.91 -16.09
N GLU A 327 -13.44 2.74 -17.37
CA GLU A 327 -14.00 3.71 -18.30
C GLU A 327 -15.44 4.12 -17.94
N GLU A 328 -16.14 3.31 -17.13
CA GLU A 328 -17.47 3.64 -16.61
C GLU A 328 -17.40 4.58 -15.39
N ALA A 329 -16.26 4.63 -14.70
CA ALA A 329 -16.06 5.45 -13.50
C ALA A 329 -15.22 6.71 -13.75
N PHE A 330 -14.29 6.66 -14.72
CA PHE A 330 -13.34 7.72 -14.99
C PHE A 330 -13.31 8.05 -16.49
N GLU A 331 -13.46 9.31 -16.83
CA GLU A 331 -13.23 9.80 -18.19
C GLU A 331 -11.72 9.73 -18.48
N ASP A 332 -11.34 9.21 -19.65
CA ASP A 332 -9.94 9.03 -20.07
C ASP A 332 -9.05 8.43 -18.96
N PRO A 333 -9.37 7.21 -18.45
CA PRO A 333 -8.74 6.67 -17.24
C PRO A 333 -7.23 6.40 -17.38
N PHE A 334 -6.72 6.35 -18.61
CA PHE A 334 -5.30 6.19 -18.93
C PHE A 334 -4.56 7.52 -19.13
N THR A 335 -5.20 8.65 -18.84
CA THR A 335 -4.58 9.97 -18.80
C THR A 335 -4.29 10.33 -17.33
N PHE A 336 -3.04 10.70 -17.04
CA PHE A 336 -2.65 11.26 -15.75
C PHE A 336 -2.99 12.74 -15.72
N ASP A 337 -4.00 13.11 -14.94
CA ASP A 337 -4.50 14.49 -14.85
C ASP A 337 -4.69 14.92 -13.40
N ILE A 338 -3.80 15.77 -12.90
CA ILE A 338 -3.83 16.27 -11.51
C ILE A 338 -5.05 17.17 -11.19
N THR A 339 -5.84 17.51 -12.19
CA THR A 339 -7.08 18.29 -12.03
C THR A 339 -8.33 17.45 -12.04
N ARG A 340 -8.19 16.11 -12.14
CA ARG A 340 -9.31 15.18 -12.23
C ARG A 340 -10.32 15.40 -11.10
N SER A 341 -11.59 15.62 -11.46
CA SER A 341 -12.70 15.79 -10.53
C SER A 341 -14.02 15.37 -11.20
N PRO A 342 -14.83 14.48 -10.61
CA PRO A 342 -14.54 13.72 -9.38
C PRO A 342 -13.39 12.71 -9.56
N ASN A 343 -12.76 12.30 -8.45
CA ASN A 343 -11.72 11.27 -8.42
C ASN A 343 -12.00 10.25 -7.29
N ASP A 344 -13.09 9.51 -7.42
CA ASP A 344 -13.57 8.54 -6.42
C ASP A 344 -12.82 7.20 -6.55
N HIS A 345 -11.50 7.23 -6.48
CA HIS A 345 -10.67 6.05 -6.66
C HIS A 345 -10.81 5.02 -5.51
N VAL A 346 -10.52 3.76 -5.82
CA VAL A 346 -10.59 2.65 -4.87
C VAL A 346 -9.22 2.23 -4.29
N ALA A 347 -8.18 3.04 -4.42
CA ALA A 347 -6.84 2.73 -3.92
C ALA A 347 -6.80 2.48 -2.40
N PHE A 348 -7.74 3.05 -1.65
CA PHE A 348 -7.94 2.80 -0.21
C PHE A 348 -9.07 1.81 0.09
N GLY A 349 -9.53 1.01 -0.89
CA GLY A 349 -10.54 -0.02 -0.75
C GLY A 349 -11.98 0.41 -1.08
N GLY A 350 -12.23 1.65 -1.58
CA GLY A 350 -13.57 2.07 -2.07
C GLY A 350 -14.66 2.19 -1.00
N GLY A 351 -14.31 2.25 0.28
CA GLY A 351 -15.24 2.40 1.42
C GLY A 351 -15.48 1.10 2.20
N GLY A 352 -16.46 1.13 3.12
CA GLY A 352 -16.78 -0.01 3.97
C GLY A 352 -15.91 -0.15 5.22
N ALA A 353 -16.05 -1.28 5.93
CA ALA A 353 -15.36 -1.53 7.20
C ALA A 353 -13.83 -1.52 7.05
N HIS A 354 -13.33 -2.06 5.93
CA HIS A 354 -11.90 -2.17 5.62
C HIS A 354 -11.29 -0.95 4.90
N TYR A 355 -11.97 0.19 4.87
CA TYR A 355 -11.36 1.42 4.33
C TYR A 355 -10.02 1.71 5.04
N CYS A 356 -8.97 2.03 4.29
CA CYS A 356 -7.61 2.17 4.79
C CYS A 356 -7.53 3.06 6.03
N LEU A 357 -6.95 2.53 7.12
CA LEU A 357 -6.75 3.26 8.38
C LEU A 357 -5.76 4.42 8.20
N GLY A 358 -4.69 4.18 7.42
CA GLY A 358 -3.59 5.12 7.18
C GLY A 358 -3.84 6.14 6.07
N ALA A 359 -5.04 6.19 5.45
CA ALA A 359 -5.29 7.02 4.28
C ALA A 359 -4.89 8.50 4.46
N ASN A 360 -5.18 9.10 5.64
CA ASN A 360 -4.82 10.48 5.92
C ASN A 360 -3.31 10.67 6.09
N LEU A 361 -2.63 9.69 6.68
CA LEU A 361 -1.17 9.74 6.83
C LEU A 361 -0.48 9.61 5.47
N ALA A 362 -0.86 8.64 4.66
CA ALA A 362 -0.30 8.46 3.32
C ALA A 362 -0.49 9.71 2.43
N LYS A 363 -1.68 10.34 2.47
CA LYS A 363 -1.92 11.60 1.75
C LYS A 363 -1.06 12.74 2.27
N LEU A 364 -0.83 12.81 3.59
CA LEU A 364 0.06 13.79 4.19
C LEU A 364 1.51 13.61 3.71
N GLU A 365 2.04 12.40 3.78
CA GLU A 365 3.40 12.08 3.37
C GLU A 365 3.63 12.42 1.89
N LEU A 366 2.73 11.96 1.01
CA LEU A 366 2.77 12.29 -0.43
C LEU A 366 2.78 13.82 -0.65
N ARG A 367 1.87 14.54 0.02
CA ARG A 367 1.78 16.00 -0.09
C ARG A 367 3.08 16.69 0.33
N LEU A 368 3.64 16.29 1.45
CA LEU A 368 4.85 16.93 1.99
C LEU A 368 6.06 16.68 1.10
N LEU A 369 6.27 15.44 0.65
CA LEU A 369 7.41 15.11 -0.20
C LEU A 369 7.26 15.71 -1.60
N PHE A 370 6.09 15.62 -2.24
CA PHE A 370 5.87 16.24 -3.56
C PHE A 370 6.00 17.76 -3.51
N ASN A 371 5.59 18.41 -2.39
CA ASN A 371 5.81 19.83 -2.23
C ASN A 371 7.29 20.22 -2.27
N GLN A 372 8.16 19.43 -1.64
CA GLN A 372 9.62 19.66 -1.72
C GLN A 372 10.14 19.39 -3.14
N LEU A 373 9.76 18.26 -3.75
CA LEU A 373 10.26 17.87 -5.08
C LEU A 373 9.86 18.86 -6.18
N VAL A 374 8.59 19.28 -6.21
CA VAL A 374 8.05 20.24 -7.20
C VAL A 374 8.80 21.56 -7.16
N ASN A 375 9.17 22.03 -5.97
CA ASN A 375 9.81 23.32 -5.80
C ASN A 375 11.33 23.29 -5.95
N ARG A 376 11.97 22.15 -5.61
CA ARG A 376 13.43 22.07 -5.50
C ARG A 376 14.10 21.25 -6.59
N THR A 377 13.37 20.35 -7.25
CA THR A 377 13.87 19.51 -8.36
C THR A 377 12.92 19.56 -9.59
N PRO A 378 12.61 20.78 -10.11
CA PRO A 378 11.55 20.96 -11.11
C PRO A 378 11.87 20.35 -12.48
N ASP A 379 13.11 19.97 -12.72
CA ASP A 379 13.61 19.36 -13.94
C ASP A 379 14.07 17.91 -13.74
N MET A 380 13.65 17.27 -12.65
CA MET A 380 13.95 15.87 -12.38
C MET A 380 13.49 14.98 -13.53
N ARG A 381 14.37 14.09 -13.98
CA ARG A 381 14.09 13.15 -15.08
C ARG A 381 14.71 11.79 -14.82
N VAL A 382 14.18 10.79 -15.48
CA VAL A 382 14.72 9.43 -15.42
C VAL A 382 16.10 9.39 -16.12
N ALA A 383 17.09 8.83 -15.42
CA ALA A 383 18.49 8.75 -15.87
C ALA A 383 18.93 7.32 -16.23
N GLY A 384 18.07 6.31 -16.06
CA GLY A 384 18.40 4.91 -16.32
C GLY A 384 17.16 4.01 -16.42
N PRO A 385 17.34 2.69 -16.46
CA PRO A 385 16.22 1.76 -16.50
C PRO A 385 15.38 1.85 -15.22
N VAL A 386 14.06 1.77 -15.38
CA VAL A 386 13.11 1.67 -14.28
C VAL A 386 12.82 0.18 -14.04
N GLU A 387 13.08 -0.29 -12.82
CA GLU A 387 12.90 -1.68 -12.45
C GLU A 387 11.67 -1.85 -11.55
N ARG A 388 10.80 -2.80 -11.92
CA ARG A 388 9.53 -3.02 -11.25
C ARG A 388 9.56 -4.28 -10.40
N LEU A 389 8.75 -4.26 -9.35
CA LEU A 389 8.54 -5.43 -8.50
C LEU A 389 7.80 -6.53 -9.28
N ARG A 390 8.29 -7.76 -9.18
CA ARG A 390 7.66 -8.95 -9.74
C ARG A 390 6.56 -9.44 -8.79
N SER A 391 5.38 -8.83 -8.88
CA SER A 391 4.23 -9.14 -8.03
C SER A 391 2.92 -8.79 -8.71
N ASN A 392 1.88 -9.60 -8.50
CA ASN A 392 0.51 -9.23 -8.85
C ASN A 392 -0.30 -8.69 -7.65
N PHE A 393 0.29 -8.68 -6.45
CA PHE A 393 -0.36 -8.17 -5.23
C PHE A 393 0.00 -6.70 -4.97
N ILE A 394 1.29 -6.37 -5.01
CA ILE A 394 1.79 -5.00 -4.85
C ILE A 394 2.34 -4.49 -6.18
N GLY A 395 1.79 -3.39 -6.67
CA GLY A 395 2.30 -2.66 -7.82
C GLY A 395 3.48 -1.78 -7.40
N GLY A 396 4.70 -2.33 -7.44
CA GLY A 396 5.89 -1.66 -6.95
C GLY A 396 6.87 -1.24 -8.05
N ILE A 397 7.62 -0.16 -7.79
CA ILE A 397 8.85 0.18 -8.50
C ILE A 397 10.00 0.04 -7.53
N LYS A 398 11.02 -0.75 -7.90
CA LYS A 398 12.19 -1.01 -7.06
C LYS A 398 13.27 0.05 -7.24
N HIS A 399 13.50 0.45 -8.50
CA HIS A 399 14.57 1.38 -8.86
C HIS A 399 14.12 2.39 -9.90
N ILE A 400 14.44 3.66 -9.67
CA ILE A 400 14.31 4.78 -10.60
C ILE A 400 15.55 5.64 -10.47
N PRO A 401 16.62 5.40 -11.24
CA PRO A 401 17.74 6.34 -11.31
C PRO A 401 17.25 7.67 -11.86
N VAL A 402 17.52 8.76 -11.17
CA VAL A 402 17.10 10.11 -11.57
C VAL A 402 18.26 11.08 -11.57
N GLU A 403 18.15 12.12 -12.44
CA GLU A 403 19.03 13.28 -12.45
C GLU A 403 18.20 14.56 -12.48
N PHE A 404 18.75 15.62 -11.91
CA PHE A 404 18.16 16.96 -11.83
C PHE A 404 19.24 18.03 -11.68
N THR A 405 18.91 19.31 -11.89
CA THR A 405 19.87 20.39 -11.63
C THR A 405 20.19 20.48 -10.14
N PRO A 406 21.50 20.41 -9.74
CA PRO A 406 21.88 20.58 -8.34
C PRO A 406 21.38 21.90 -7.75
N GLY A 407 20.93 21.84 -6.52
CA GLY A 407 20.45 22.98 -5.76
C GLY A 407 21.16 23.13 -4.41
N GLU A 408 20.73 24.10 -3.61
CA GLU A 408 21.28 24.36 -2.28
C GLU A 408 20.45 23.64 -1.21
N ARG A 409 21.09 23.20 -0.14
CA ARG A 409 20.43 22.70 1.06
C ARG A 409 19.71 23.82 1.80
N ILE A 410 18.58 23.49 2.42
CA ILE A 410 17.89 24.39 3.35
C ILE A 410 18.46 24.24 4.74
N HIS A 411 18.84 23.01 5.13
CA HIS A 411 19.40 22.69 6.44
C HIS A 411 20.84 22.17 6.33
N ALA A 412 21.65 22.45 7.34
CA ALA A 412 22.93 21.77 7.51
C ALA A 412 22.64 20.30 7.91
N LEU A 413 23.21 19.35 7.19
CA LEU A 413 23.17 17.95 7.65
C LEU A 413 24.17 17.83 8.80
N ASP A 414 23.69 17.50 9.98
CA ASP A 414 24.57 17.09 11.08
C ASP A 414 25.26 15.78 10.65
N MET A 415 26.59 15.85 10.46
CA MET A 415 27.43 14.71 10.08
C MET A 415 27.63 13.78 11.27
#